data_8ccc3a6390c034100c8cd5f639da5a19
#
_entry.id   8ccc3a6390c034100c8cd5f639da5a19
#
_cell.length_a   1.000
_cell.length_b   1.000
_cell.length_c   1.000
_cell.angle_alpha   90.00
_cell.angle_beta   90.00
_cell.angle_gamma   90.00
#
_symmetry.space_group_name_H-M   'P 1'
#
loop_
_entity.id
_entity.type
_entity.pdbx_description
1 polymer ?
#
loop_
_entity_poly.entity_id
_entity_poly.type
_entity_poly.pdbx_seq_one_letter_code
_entity_poly.pdbx_strand_id
1 'polypeptide(L)'
;MSDLNNEILYKMQTAFPLNQRPFLTLSKEFNIDEDELILRIKELKKANIIRQTSAIFDTKRLGYKSSLVAFKVKPKDIEVAVKAINAHPGVSHNYLREHEFNIWFTLAITPDSKLSLEETVNILKNQSNAQESIILPTLKMFKISVKMDTTGKVAKKEKLKKRDFKDIKLTPLDIEIIKELQKDIPLKIEPFKDIIERLNITYQELFNRAKELQEAGIMRRFATILNHRKAGFNANAMSVWEAPEERAEELGKLLASFSAVSHCYLRPTYPNWKYNLFAMVHAKTEEESDAIIEEMAKETSLTNYTKLYSTKEFKKQRIIYFSSEFKRWEEQFI
;
A
#
# COMPACT_ATOMS: atom_id res chain seq x y z
N MET A 1 -4.86 -18.23 -18.93
CA MET A 1 -3.44 -18.41 -18.61
C MET A 1 -3.17 -19.90 -18.53
N SER A 2 -1.97 -20.38 -18.88
CA SER A 2 -1.59 -21.78 -18.61
C SER A 2 -1.47 -22.01 -17.10
N ASP A 3 -1.68 -23.26 -16.65
CA ASP A 3 -1.55 -23.61 -15.24
C ASP A 3 -0.14 -23.29 -14.70
N LEU A 4 0.89 -23.54 -15.50
CA LEU A 4 2.28 -23.20 -15.18
C LEU A 4 2.48 -21.68 -14.94
N ASN A 5 1.88 -20.80 -15.73
CA ASN A 5 1.98 -19.37 -15.52
C ASN A 5 1.31 -18.93 -14.21
N ASN A 6 0.21 -19.58 -13.81
CA ASN A 6 -0.45 -19.33 -12.52
C ASN A 6 0.43 -19.75 -11.34
N GLU A 7 1.10 -20.90 -11.45
CA GLU A 7 2.03 -21.39 -10.43
C GLU A 7 3.26 -20.47 -10.29
N ILE A 8 3.85 -20.06 -11.43
CA ILE A 8 4.95 -19.08 -11.46
C ILE A 8 4.54 -17.79 -10.76
N LEU A 9 3.38 -17.23 -11.12
CA LEU A 9 2.86 -16.00 -10.50
C LEU A 9 2.62 -16.15 -9.01
N TYR A 10 2.04 -17.27 -8.58
CA TYR A 10 1.82 -17.56 -7.16
C TYR A 10 3.15 -17.60 -6.38
N LYS A 11 4.13 -18.33 -6.90
CA LYS A 11 5.46 -18.44 -6.28
C LYS A 11 6.17 -17.10 -6.20
N MET A 12 6.16 -16.34 -7.29
CA MET A 12 6.78 -15.02 -7.33
C MET A 12 6.13 -14.01 -6.38
N GLN A 13 4.84 -14.16 -6.07
CA GLN A 13 4.14 -13.32 -5.08
C GLN A 13 4.44 -13.71 -3.64
N THR A 14 4.66 -15.00 -3.37
CA THR A 14 4.70 -15.55 -2.02
C THR A 14 6.09 -15.85 -1.51
N ALA A 15 6.99 -16.27 -2.39
CA ALA A 15 8.32 -16.79 -2.03
C ALA A 15 9.37 -16.53 -3.12
N PHE A 16 9.52 -15.26 -3.52
CA PHE A 16 10.59 -14.87 -4.47
C PHE A 16 11.96 -15.06 -3.81
N PRO A 17 12.88 -15.81 -4.41
CA PRO A 17 14.20 -16.06 -3.82
C PRO A 17 15.11 -14.82 -3.94
N LEU A 18 15.73 -14.43 -2.82
CA LEU A 18 16.76 -13.38 -2.80
C LEU A 18 18.14 -14.03 -2.82
N ASN A 19 18.66 -14.25 -4.03
CA ASN A 19 20.00 -14.78 -4.27
C ASN A 19 20.56 -14.24 -5.60
N GLN A 20 21.78 -14.59 -5.94
CA GLN A 20 22.48 -14.11 -7.14
C GLN A 20 21.72 -14.42 -8.43
N ARG A 21 21.16 -15.64 -8.56
CA ARG A 21 20.41 -16.11 -9.75
C ARG A 21 18.99 -16.54 -9.35
N PRO A 22 18.10 -15.61 -9.01
CA PRO A 22 16.77 -15.92 -8.50
C PRO A 22 15.90 -16.64 -9.55
N PHE A 23 16.07 -16.30 -10.82
CA PHE A 23 15.31 -16.93 -11.91
C PHE A 23 15.77 -18.36 -12.15
N LEU A 24 17.07 -18.68 -12.00
CA LEU A 24 17.55 -20.06 -12.02
C LEU A 24 16.98 -20.89 -10.86
N THR A 25 16.89 -20.28 -9.66
CA THR A 25 16.28 -20.94 -8.51
C THR A 25 14.82 -21.29 -8.74
N LEU A 26 14.06 -20.33 -9.30
CA LEU A 26 12.65 -20.53 -9.63
C LEU A 26 12.46 -21.52 -10.81
N SER A 27 13.27 -21.44 -11.86
CA SER A 27 13.12 -22.30 -13.04
C SER A 27 13.28 -23.78 -12.71
N LYS A 28 14.20 -24.10 -11.77
CA LYS A 28 14.39 -25.46 -11.27
C LYS A 28 13.15 -26.01 -10.55
N GLU A 29 12.41 -25.18 -9.83
CA GLU A 29 11.17 -25.60 -9.15
C GLU A 29 10.07 -25.97 -10.16
N PHE A 30 10.07 -25.37 -11.34
CA PHE A 30 9.09 -25.61 -12.40
C PHE A 30 9.60 -26.56 -13.51
N ASN A 31 10.83 -27.07 -13.36
CA ASN A 31 11.48 -27.95 -14.34
C ASN A 31 11.49 -27.36 -15.77
N ILE A 32 11.84 -26.06 -15.88
CA ILE A 32 12.03 -25.34 -17.14
C ILE A 32 13.39 -24.64 -17.14
N ASP A 33 13.84 -24.18 -18.31
CA ASP A 33 15.08 -23.41 -18.42
C ASP A 33 14.92 -21.99 -17.84
N GLU A 34 16.03 -21.41 -17.35
CA GLU A 34 16.03 -20.03 -16.81
C GLU A 34 15.61 -19.01 -17.85
N ASP A 35 16.08 -19.15 -19.09
CA ASP A 35 15.73 -18.25 -20.19
C ASP A 35 14.26 -18.36 -20.56
N GLU A 36 13.68 -19.57 -20.55
CA GLU A 36 12.25 -19.78 -20.74
C GLU A 36 11.44 -19.09 -19.63
N LEU A 37 11.84 -19.24 -18.37
CA LEU A 37 11.17 -18.55 -17.25
C LEU A 37 11.23 -17.03 -17.43
N ILE A 38 12.39 -16.48 -17.75
CA ILE A 38 12.56 -15.03 -17.96
C ILE A 38 11.67 -14.55 -19.11
N LEU A 39 11.59 -15.30 -20.21
CA LEU A 39 10.73 -14.97 -21.35
C LEU A 39 9.25 -14.94 -20.94
N ARG A 40 8.77 -15.96 -20.23
CA ARG A 40 7.39 -16.01 -19.71
C ARG A 40 7.05 -14.81 -18.80
N ILE A 41 7.99 -14.43 -17.93
CA ILE A 41 7.81 -13.26 -17.06
C ILE A 41 7.76 -11.97 -17.89
N LYS A 42 8.58 -11.83 -18.93
CA LYS A 42 8.54 -10.70 -19.88
C LYS A 42 7.18 -10.60 -20.58
N GLU A 43 6.64 -11.72 -21.05
CA GLU A 43 5.32 -11.76 -21.68
C GLU A 43 4.20 -11.39 -20.68
N LEU A 44 4.25 -11.88 -19.45
CA LEU A 44 3.30 -11.52 -18.40
C LEU A 44 3.36 -10.03 -18.01
N LYS A 45 4.56 -9.43 -18.06
CA LYS A 45 4.73 -7.98 -17.91
C LYS A 45 4.15 -7.20 -19.09
N LYS A 46 4.46 -7.64 -20.33
CA LYS A 46 3.91 -7.03 -21.55
C LYS A 46 2.39 -7.11 -21.61
N ALA A 47 1.81 -8.21 -21.12
CA ALA A 47 0.36 -8.39 -20.97
C ALA A 47 -0.24 -7.58 -19.81
N ASN A 48 0.57 -6.78 -19.12
CA ASN A 48 0.17 -5.98 -17.96
C ASN A 48 -0.48 -6.81 -16.82
N ILE A 49 -0.04 -8.06 -16.66
CA ILE A 49 -0.44 -8.95 -15.55
C ILE A 49 0.50 -8.71 -14.36
N ILE A 50 1.82 -8.72 -14.62
CA ILE A 50 2.82 -8.32 -13.64
C ILE A 50 3.03 -6.80 -13.74
N ARG A 51 2.86 -6.12 -12.61
CA ARG A 51 3.14 -4.69 -12.50
C ARG A 51 4.61 -4.43 -12.20
N GLN A 52 5.16 -5.13 -11.20
CA GLN A 52 6.51 -4.94 -10.68
C GLN A 52 6.92 -6.12 -9.81
N THR A 53 8.21 -6.44 -9.79
CA THR A 53 8.83 -7.36 -8.82
C THR A 53 9.90 -6.60 -8.05
N SER A 54 9.70 -6.40 -6.74
CA SER A 54 10.60 -5.57 -5.92
C SER A 54 10.39 -5.80 -4.43
N ALA A 55 11.26 -5.22 -3.62
CA ALA A 55 11.04 -5.12 -2.17
C ALA A 55 9.79 -4.28 -1.84
N ILE A 56 9.07 -4.71 -0.82
CA ILE A 56 7.92 -4.02 -0.24
C ILE A 56 8.30 -3.62 1.18
N PHE A 57 8.41 -2.32 1.40
CA PHE A 57 8.82 -1.75 2.68
C PHE A 57 7.63 -1.31 3.54
N ASP A 58 7.85 -1.24 4.85
CA ASP A 58 6.94 -0.66 5.81
C ASP A 58 7.24 0.82 5.99
N THR A 59 6.35 1.68 5.54
CA THR A 59 6.48 3.14 5.58
C THR A 59 6.81 3.67 6.98
N LYS A 60 6.12 3.14 8.02
CA LYS A 60 6.32 3.58 9.39
C LYS A 60 7.66 3.12 9.95
N ARG A 61 8.07 1.88 9.65
CA ARG A 61 9.37 1.35 10.09
C ARG A 61 10.57 1.95 9.38
N LEU A 62 10.36 2.53 8.20
CA LEU A 62 11.34 3.40 7.54
C LEU A 62 11.46 4.79 8.19
N GLY A 63 10.67 5.08 9.23
CA GLY A 63 10.68 6.37 9.93
C GLY A 63 9.79 7.45 9.30
N TYR A 64 9.09 7.15 8.20
CA TYR A 64 8.16 8.09 7.59
C TYR A 64 6.92 8.29 8.47
N LYS A 65 6.48 9.53 8.59
CA LYS A 65 5.16 9.85 9.14
C LYS A 65 4.15 9.85 8.00
N SER A 66 3.05 9.14 8.16
CA SER A 66 2.03 9.06 7.09
C SER A 66 0.62 9.12 7.65
N SER A 67 -0.28 9.68 6.87
CA SER A 67 -1.70 9.79 7.19
C SER A 67 -2.57 9.64 5.95
N LEU A 68 -3.80 9.21 6.17
CA LEU A 68 -4.90 9.49 5.27
C LEU A 68 -5.33 10.93 5.50
N VAL A 69 -5.59 11.67 4.43
CA VAL A 69 -6.02 13.06 4.47
C VAL A 69 -7.26 13.20 3.59
N ALA A 70 -8.21 14.00 4.03
CA ALA A 70 -9.36 14.34 3.21
C ALA A 70 -9.54 15.86 3.14
N PHE A 71 -9.85 16.36 1.94
CA PHE A 71 -10.15 17.75 1.66
C PHE A 71 -11.58 17.92 1.18
N LYS A 72 -12.20 19.00 1.65
CA LYS A 72 -13.46 19.53 1.10
C LYS A 72 -13.12 20.58 0.05
N VAL A 73 -13.37 20.26 -1.22
CA VAL A 73 -13.00 21.09 -2.37
C VAL A 73 -14.22 21.38 -3.22
N LYS A 74 -14.38 22.63 -3.64
CA LYS A 74 -15.47 23.00 -4.57
C LYS A 74 -15.29 22.32 -5.93
N PRO A 75 -16.36 21.95 -6.64
CA PRO A 75 -16.27 21.27 -7.94
C PRO A 75 -15.34 21.96 -8.94
N LYS A 76 -15.35 23.29 -8.99
CA LYS A 76 -14.51 24.09 -9.90
C LYS A 76 -13.02 24.05 -9.58
N ASP A 77 -12.65 23.72 -8.34
CA ASP A 77 -11.26 23.73 -7.84
C ASP A 77 -10.64 22.31 -7.83
N ILE A 78 -11.40 21.26 -8.20
CA ILE A 78 -10.94 19.86 -8.12
C ILE A 78 -9.66 19.64 -8.94
N GLU A 79 -9.57 20.17 -10.16
CA GLU A 79 -8.39 19.99 -11.03
C GLU A 79 -7.14 20.64 -10.42
N VAL A 80 -7.29 21.85 -9.87
CA VAL A 80 -6.23 22.58 -9.17
C VAL A 80 -5.77 21.77 -7.96
N ALA A 81 -6.71 21.27 -7.14
CA ALA A 81 -6.42 20.46 -5.97
C ALA A 81 -5.68 19.17 -6.33
N VAL A 82 -6.14 18.46 -7.36
CA VAL A 82 -5.51 17.23 -7.84
C VAL A 82 -4.08 17.48 -8.30
N LYS A 83 -3.85 18.57 -9.05
CA LYS A 83 -2.50 18.93 -9.51
C LYS A 83 -1.57 19.22 -8.33
N ALA A 84 -2.01 20.03 -7.37
CA ALA A 84 -1.23 20.39 -6.19
C ALA A 84 -0.91 19.15 -5.32
N ILE A 85 -1.93 18.35 -5.01
CA ILE A 85 -1.77 17.14 -4.19
C ILE A 85 -0.86 16.12 -4.87
N ASN A 86 -1.06 15.87 -6.16
CA ASN A 86 -0.29 14.87 -6.90
C ASN A 86 1.17 15.26 -7.14
N ALA A 87 1.51 16.55 -7.06
CA ALA A 87 2.88 17.04 -7.17
C ALA A 87 3.74 16.67 -5.96
N HIS A 88 3.14 16.41 -4.78
CA HIS A 88 3.88 15.98 -3.62
C HIS A 88 4.36 14.51 -3.78
N PRO A 89 5.66 14.21 -3.63
CA PRO A 89 6.23 12.87 -3.85
C PRO A 89 5.74 11.83 -2.85
N GLY A 90 5.32 12.24 -1.66
CA GLY A 90 4.75 11.38 -0.62
C GLY A 90 3.27 11.04 -0.80
N VAL A 91 2.61 11.57 -1.82
CA VAL A 91 1.23 11.19 -2.15
C VAL A 91 1.25 9.92 -3.02
N SER A 92 0.76 8.83 -2.46
CA SER A 92 0.73 7.52 -3.16
C SER A 92 -0.62 7.22 -3.80
N HIS A 93 -1.70 7.65 -3.18
CA HIS A 93 -3.06 7.43 -3.63
C HIS A 93 -3.83 8.75 -3.55
N ASN A 94 -4.69 9.03 -4.54
CA ASN A 94 -5.57 10.17 -4.55
C ASN A 94 -6.86 9.82 -5.30
N TYR A 95 -8.01 10.01 -4.64
CA TYR A 95 -9.32 9.61 -5.12
C TYR A 95 -10.35 10.72 -4.94
N LEU A 96 -11.27 10.82 -5.90
CA LEU A 96 -12.55 11.53 -5.73
C LEU A 96 -13.56 10.56 -5.11
N ARG A 97 -14.31 11.01 -4.10
CA ARG A 97 -15.36 10.24 -3.44
C ARG A 97 -16.63 11.06 -3.30
N GLU A 98 -17.78 10.38 -3.27
CA GLU A 98 -19.09 10.98 -3.04
C GLU A 98 -19.29 11.32 -1.57
N HIS A 99 -18.79 12.47 -1.16
CA HIS A 99 -18.94 13.02 0.20
C HIS A 99 -18.58 14.52 0.16
N GLU A 100 -18.93 15.30 1.19
CA GLU A 100 -18.49 16.70 1.31
C GLU A 100 -16.97 16.83 1.42
N PHE A 101 -16.31 15.94 2.19
CA PHE A 101 -14.88 15.68 2.05
C PHE A 101 -14.68 14.78 0.84
N ASN A 102 -14.44 15.40 -0.30
CA ASN A 102 -14.51 14.72 -1.61
C ASN A 102 -13.15 14.29 -2.18
N ILE A 103 -12.04 14.93 -1.80
CA ILE A 103 -10.68 14.53 -2.23
C ILE A 103 -9.98 13.77 -1.09
N TRP A 104 -9.65 12.50 -1.34
CA TRP A 104 -9.05 11.61 -0.36
C TRP A 104 -7.68 11.13 -0.84
N PHE A 105 -6.64 11.39 -0.07
CA PHE A 105 -5.30 10.98 -0.44
C PHE A 105 -4.49 10.49 0.76
N THR A 106 -3.49 9.64 0.47
CA THR A 106 -2.50 9.22 1.46
C THR A 106 -1.26 10.09 1.29
N LEU A 107 -0.81 10.69 2.37
CA LEU A 107 0.39 11.52 2.42
C LEU A 107 1.42 10.89 3.35
N ALA A 108 2.68 10.89 2.92
CA ALA A 108 3.82 10.57 3.78
C ALA A 108 4.90 11.64 3.64
N ILE A 109 5.58 11.93 4.75
CA ILE A 109 6.76 12.80 4.80
C ILE A 109 7.96 11.99 5.26
N THR A 110 9.15 12.42 4.84
CA THR A 110 10.41 11.74 5.18
C THR A 110 10.78 11.89 6.67
N PRO A 111 11.62 11.00 7.20
CA PRO A 111 12.08 11.12 8.59
C PRO A 111 12.87 12.41 8.88
N ASP A 112 13.52 12.96 7.87
CA ASP A 112 14.37 14.16 7.91
C ASP A 112 13.67 15.42 7.38
N SER A 113 12.34 15.34 7.12
CA SER A 113 11.55 16.50 6.69
C SER A 113 11.62 17.62 7.73
N LYS A 114 11.83 18.85 7.26
CA LYS A 114 11.78 20.06 8.09
C LYS A 114 10.35 20.53 8.36
N LEU A 115 9.42 20.14 7.47
CA LEU A 115 7.99 20.38 7.63
C LEU A 115 7.35 19.21 8.35
N SER A 116 6.49 19.50 9.33
CA SER A 116 5.60 18.51 9.93
C SER A 116 4.53 18.04 8.92
N LEU A 117 3.85 16.95 9.26
CA LEU A 117 2.74 16.46 8.43
C LEU A 117 1.62 17.51 8.34
N GLU A 118 1.32 18.19 9.44
CA GLU A 118 0.32 19.25 9.55
C GLU A 118 0.68 20.46 8.70
N GLU A 119 1.92 20.91 8.73
CA GLU A 119 2.41 22.02 7.88
C GLU A 119 2.34 21.65 6.41
N THR A 120 2.74 20.44 6.05
CA THR A 120 2.64 19.93 4.67
C THR A 120 1.19 19.89 4.20
N VAL A 121 0.25 19.42 5.04
CA VAL A 121 -1.18 19.40 4.72
C VAL A 121 -1.73 20.82 4.56
N ASN A 122 -1.31 21.78 5.40
CA ASN A 122 -1.73 23.18 5.29
C ASN A 122 -1.24 23.83 3.98
N ILE A 123 -0.01 23.55 3.56
CA ILE A 123 0.51 24.00 2.27
C ILE A 123 -0.35 23.43 1.14
N LEU A 124 -0.57 22.12 1.14
CA LEU A 124 -1.41 21.46 0.12
C LEU A 124 -2.85 21.97 0.13
N LYS A 125 -3.43 22.23 1.31
CA LYS A 125 -4.77 22.81 1.47
C LYS A 125 -4.87 24.16 0.77
N ASN A 126 -3.91 25.06 1.02
CA ASN A 126 -3.87 26.38 0.42
C ASN A 126 -3.72 26.33 -1.11
N GLN A 127 -2.79 25.50 -1.60
CA GLN A 127 -2.59 25.28 -3.04
C GLN A 127 -3.79 24.64 -3.73
N SER A 128 -4.60 23.91 -2.99
CA SER A 128 -5.80 23.20 -3.50
C SER A 128 -7.07 24.06 -3.46
N ASN A 129 -7.04 25.26 -2.93
CA ASN A 129 -8.24 26.06 -2.61
C ASN A 129 -9.25 25.26 -1.75
N ALA A 130 -8.77 24.32 -0.93
CA ALA A 130 -9.64 23.48 -0.13
C ALA A 130 -10.23 24.28 1.05
N GLN A 131 -11.55 24.14 1.24
CA GLN A 131 -12.29 24.83 2.30
C GLN A 131 -11.92 24.26 3.68
N GLU A 132 -11.87 22.94 3.78
CA GLU A 132 -11.60 22.21 5.01
C GLU A 132 -10.64 21.05 4.74
N SER A 133 -9.95 20.61 5.79
CA SER A 133 -9.07 19.44 5.77
C SER A 133 -9.20 18.66 7.05
N ILE A 134 -9.11 17.33 6.95
CA ILE A 134 -8.97 16.43 8.09
C ILE A 134 -7.76 15.52 7.88
N ILE A 135 -6.99 15.33 8.95
CA ILE A 135 -5.80 14.47 8.96
C ILE A 135 -6.13 13.25 9.81
N LEU A 136 -6.13 12.09 9.20
CA LEU A 136 -6.61 10.84 9.78
C LEU A 136 -5.46 9.81 9.95
N PRO A 137 -4.52 10.03 10.89
CA PRO A 137 -3.46 9.07 11.18
C PRO A 137 -4.04 7.74 11.66
N THR A 138 -3.29 6.68 11.49
CA THR A 138 -3.66 5.37 12.00
C THR A 138 -3.33 5.28 13.48
N LEU A 139 -4.34 5.29 14.35
CA LEU A 139 -4.19 5.05 15.78
C LEU A 139 -3.98 3.55 16.05
N LYS A 140 -4.79 2.71 15.42
CA LYS A 140 -4.67 1.25 15.49
C LYS A 140 -5.01 0.61 14.15
N MET A 141 -4.27 -0.43 13.81
CA MET A 141 -4.51 -1.26 12.63
C MET A 141 -5.03 -2.62 13.07
N PHE A 142 -6.21 -3.02 12.61
CA PHE A 142 -6.82 -4.31 12.90
C PHE A 142 -6.56 -5.33 11.80
N LYS A 143 -6.53 -4.91 10.55
CA LYS A 143 -6.25 -5.76 9.40
C LYS A 143 -5.49 -5.01 8.32
N ILE A 144 -4.51 -5.68 7.75
CA ILE A 144 -3.92 -5.37 6.46
C ILE A 144 -3.65 -6.69 5.74
N SER A 145 -4.46 -7.03 4.76
CA SER A 145 -4.35 -8.26 3.98
C SER A 145 -4.61 -7.95 2.52
N VAL A 146 -3.65 -8.29 1.67
CA VAL A 146 -3.75 -8.14 0.21
C VAL A 146 -3.80 -9.52 -0.45
N LYS A 147 -4.24 -10.55 0.27
CA LYS A 147 -4.50 -11.86 -0.33
C LYS A 147 -5.89 -11.84 -0.94
N MET A 148 -5.98 -11.66 -2.25
CA MET A 148 -7.19 -11.95 -2.99
C MET A 148 -7.24 -13.45 -3.24
N ASP A 149 -8.26 -14.11 -2.70
CA ASP A 149 -8.53 -15.51 -3.02
C ASP A 149 -9.09 -15.60 -4.44
N THR A 150 -8.24 -16.02 -5.38
CA THR A 150 -8.63 -16.27 -6.76
C THR A 150 -9.38 -17.62 -6.93
N THR A 151 -9.52 -18.40 -5.85
CA THR A 151 -10.09 -19.76 -5.88
C THR A 151 -11.58 -19.80 -5.60
N GLY A 152 -12.21 -18.67 -5.18
CA GLY A 152 -13.66 -18.57 -4.93
C GLY A 152 -14.17 -19.35 -3.71
N LYS A 153 -13.28 -19.85 -2.84
CA LYS A 153 -13.67 -20.48 -1.58
C LYS A 153 -13.76 -19.43 -0.49
N VAL A 154 -14.92 -19.35 0.17
CA VAL A 154 -15.15 -18.47 1.33
C VAL A 154 -14.05 -18.70 2.36
N ALA A 155 -13.18 -17.72 2.54
CA ALA A 155 -12.01 -17.84 3.40
C ALA A 155 -12.43 -17.90 4.87
N LYS A 156 -11.98 -18.94 5.58
CA LYS A 156 -12.09 -19.09 7.03
C LYS A 156 -11.35 -17.94 7.74
N LYS A 157 -11.85 -17.54 8.91
CA LYS A 157 -11.27 -16.50 9.79
C LYS A 157 -9.75 -16.74 9.96
N GLU A 158 -8.92 -15.80 9.46
CA GLU A 158 -7.46 -15.88 9.61
C GLU A 158 -7.04 -15.37 10.99
N LYS A 159 -6.27 -16.17 11.74
CA LYS A 159 -5.61 -15.72 12.98
C LYS A 159 -4.41 -14.84 12.60
N LEU A 160 -4.47 -13.57 12.95
CA LEU A 160 -3.34 -12.64 12.81
C LEU A 160 -2.24 -13.04 13.80
N LYS A 161 -1.09 -13.52 13.31
CA LYS A 161 0.10 -13.74 14.15
C LYS A 161 0.77 -12.39 14.43
N LYS A 162 0.85 -11.98 15.69
CA LYS A 162 1.78 -10.93 16.12
C LYS A 162 3.21 -11.42 15.81
N ARG A 163 3.98 -10.58 15.11
CA ARG A 163 5.42 -10.78 14.92
C ARG A 163 6.12 -9.73 15.77
N ASP A 164 6.98 -10.17 16.67
CA ASP A 164 7.91 -9.29 17.33
C ASP A 164 9.09 -9.04 16.36
N PHE A 165 9.35 -7.80 16.08
CA PHE A 165 10.42 -7.40 15.18
C PHE A 165 11.55 -6.76 15.97
N LYS A 166 12.80 -7.02 15.55
CA LYS A 166 13.98 -6.36 16.08
C LYS A 166 13.98 -4.88 15.67
N ASP A 167 14.28 -3.99 16.59
CA ASP A 167 14.54 -2.60 16.24
C ASP A 167 15.99 -2.47 15.75
N ILE A 168 16.15 -1.95 14.55
CA ILE A 168 17.46 -1.63 13.97
C ILE A 168 17.47 -0.19 13.51
N LYS A 169 18.65 0.45 13.64
CA LYS A 169 18.88 1.76 13.07
C LYS A 169 19.43 1.61 11.66
N LEU A 170 18.79 2.27 10.70
CA LEU A 170 19.26 2.27 9.31
C LEU A 170 20.61 2.96 9.18
N THR A 171 21.55 2.30 8.52
CA THR A 171 22.82 2.88 8.10
C THR A 171 22.68 3.60 6.75
N PRO A 172 23.64 4.44 6.35
CA PRO A 172 23.67 5.01 5.00
C PRO A 172 23.64 3.95 3.90
N LEU A 173 24.31 2.83 4.09
CA LEU A 173 24.28 1.70 3.14
C LEU A 173 22.89 1.08 3.04
N ASP A 174 22.17 0.93 4.16
CA ASP A 174 20.80 0.42 4.14
C ASP A 174 19.88 1.32 3.30
N ILE A 175 20.03 2.62 3.42
CA ILE A 175 19.26 3.60 2.64
C ILE A 175 19.51 3.40 1.15
N GLU A 176 20.76 3.24 0.72
CA GLU A 176 21.08 2.98 -0.68
C GLU A 176 20.56 1.61 -1.16
N ILE A 177 20.68 0.55 -0.35
CA ILE A 177 20.09 -0.76 -0.63
C ILE A 177 18.56 -0.66 -0.78
N ILE A 178 17.88 0.08 0.10
CA ILE A 178 16.43 0.31 0.01
C ILE A 178 16.05 1.04 -1.28
N LYS A 179 16.80 2.09 -1.65
CA LYS A 179 16.60 2.82 -2.90
C LYS A 179 16.70 1.91 -4.13
N GLU A 180 17.58 0.93 -4.09
CA GLU A 180 17.75 -0.01 -5.20
C GLU A 180 16.70 -1.13 -5.19
N LEU A 181 16.50 -1.78 -4.07
CA LEU A 181 15.60 -2.93 -3.96
C LEU A 181 14.10 -2.58 -4.14
N GLN A 182 13.72 -1.30 -3.98
CA GLN A 182 12.34 -0.87 -4.24
C GLN A 182 12.03 -0.72 -5.74
N LYS A 183 13.05 -0.68 -6.60
CA LYS A 183 12.90 -0.63 -8.06
C LYS A 183 12.44 -1.99 -8.59
N ASP A 184 11.87 -1.98 -9.79
CA ASP A 184 11.52 -3.22 -10.48
C ASP A 184 12.78 -4.00 -10.84
N ILE A 185 12.80 -5.29 -10.49
CA ILE A 185 13.97 -6.14 -10.76
C ILE A 185 14.20 -6.31 -12.27
N PRO A 186 15.43 -6.12 -12.78
CA PRO A 186 15.73 -6.42 -14.16
C PRO A 186 15.55 -7.91 -14.49
N LEU A 187 14.96 -8.22 -15.65
CA LEU A 187 14.77 -9.60 -16.13
C LEU A 187 16.02 -10.08 -16.88
N LYS A 188 17.07 -10.40 -16.13
CA LYS A 188 18.36 -10.91 -16.59
C LYS A 188 18.90 -11.95 -15.61
N ILE A 189 19.89 -12.73 -16.02
CA ILE A 189 20.46 -13.86 -15.26
C ILE A 189 20.92 -13.44 -13.84
N GLU A 190 21.65 -12.33 -13.74
CA GLU A 190 22.13 -11.76 -12.48
C GLU A 190 21.52 -10.37 -12.25
N PRO A 191 20.27 -10.30 -11.79
CA PRO A 191 19.53 -9.03 -11.74
C PRO A 191 20.06 -8.03 -10.72
N PHE A 192 20.83 -8.48 -9.73
CA PHE A 192 21.39 -7.63 -8.67
C PHE A 192 22.83 -7.18 -8.96
N LYS A 193 23.44 -7.60 -10.09
CA LYS A 193 24.83 -7.30 -10.42
C LYS A 193 25.13 -5.80 -10.44
N ASP A 194 24.28 -5.00 -11.09
CA ASP A 194 24.49 -3.55 -11.20
C ASP A 194 24.37 -2.85 -9.82
N ILE A 195 23.62 -3.44 -8.89
CA ILE A 195 23.48 -2.91 -7.53
C ILE A 195 24.76 -3.10 -6.73
N ILE A 196 25.31 -4.33 -6.73
CA ILE A 196 26.55 -4.62 -5.99
C ILE A 196 27.74 -3.85 -6.55
N GLU A 197 27.85 -3.70 -7.88
CA GLU A 197 28.89 -2.92 -8.53
C GLU A 197 28.80 -1.43 -8.15
N ARG A 198 27.59 -0.83 -8.18
CA ARG A 198 27.36 0.59 -7.82
C ARG A 198 27.60 0.87 -6.36
N LEU A 199 27.20 -0.03 -5.47
CA LEU A 199 27.35 0.13 -4.03
C LEU A 199 28.72 -0.35 -3.51
N ASN A 200 29.53 -0.96 -4.38
CA ASN A 200 30.82 -1.56 -4.05
C ASN A 200 30.70 -2.54 -2.87
N ILE A 201 29.76 -3.46 -2.96
CA ILE A 201 29.48 -4.51 -1.97
C ILE A 201 29.46 -5.91 -2.64
N THR A 202 29.46 -6.94 -1.85
CA THR A 202 29.30 -8.31 -2.32
C THR A 202 27.83 -8.73 -2.36
N TYR A 203 27.51 -9.80 -3.13
CA TYR A 203 26.18 -10.42 -3.08
C TYR A 203 25.80 -10.88 -1.66
N GLN A 204 26.76 -11.40 -0.91
CA GLN A 204 26.52 -11.85 0.45
C GLN A 204 26.12 -10.70 1.37
N GLU A 205 26.78 -9.55 1.26
CA GLU A 205 26.44 -8.35 2.02
C GLU A 205 25.04 -7.85 1.66
N LEU A 206 24.73 -7.75 0.36
CA LEU A 206 23.40 -7.30 -0.11
C LEU A 206 22.28 -8.19 0.49
N PHE A 207 22.42 -9.51 0.38
CA PHE A 207 21.38 -10.43 0.83
C PHE A 207 21.31 -10.55 2.35
N ASN A 208 22.44 -10.46 3.05
CA ASN A 208 22.46 -10.41 4.52
C ASN A 208 21.73 -9.17 5.03
N ARG A 209 22.01 -7.98 4.43
CA ARG A 209 21.32 -6.74 4.80
C ARG A 209 19.83 -6.80 4.46
N ALA A 210 19.46 -7.32 3.28
CA ALA A 210 18.06 -7.55 2.92
C ALA A 210 17.32 -8.45 3.92
N LYS A 211 17.97 -9.52 4.38
CA LYS A 211 17.45 -10.42 5.42
C LYS A 211 17.27 -9.71 6.76
N GLU A 212 18.26 -8.93 7.20
CA GLU A 212 18.18 -8.15 8.44
C GLU A 212 17.02 -7.13 8.39
N LEU A 213 16.85 -6.42 7.26
CA LEU A 213 15.73 -5.52 7.03
C LEU A 213 14.39 -6.28 7.09
N GLN A 214 14.37 -7.54 6.64
CA GLN A 214 13.18 -8.38 6.69
C GLN A 214 12.87 -8.87 8.11
N GLU A 215 13.88 -9.28 8.87
CA GLU A 215 13.75 -9.66 10.27
C GLU A 215 13.34 -8.50 11.17
N ALA A 216 13.77 -7.28 10.83
CA ALA A 216 13.34 -6.04 11.48
C ALA A 216 11.94 -5.57 11.02
N GLY A 217 11.31 -6.24 10.07
CA GLY A 217 10.00 -5.88 9.52
C GLY A 217 10.00 -4.59 8.68
N ILE A 218 11.17 -4.02 8.42
CA ILE A 218 11.36 -2.85 7.54
C ILE A 218 11.06 -3.25 6.10
N MET A 219 11.67 -4.34 5.62
CA MET A 219 11.28 -4.99 4.39
C MET A 219 10.23 -6.06 4.71
N ARG A 220 8.99 -5.85 4.31
CA ARG A 220 7.92 -6.84 4.54
C ARG A 220 8.14 -8.12 3.75
N ARG A 221 8.57 -7.98 2.50
CA ARG A 221 8.90 -9.07 1.57
C ARG A 221 9.52 -8.51 0.29
N PHE A 222 10.19 -9.36 -0.46
CA PHE A 222 10.50 -9.14 -1.87
C PHE A 222 9.52 -9.98 -2.71
N ALA A 223 8.76 -9.38 -3.60
CA ALA A 223 7.67 -10.09 -4.27
C ALA A 223 7.22 -9.40 -5.57
N THR A 224 6.57 -10.20 -6.42
CA THR A 224 5.86 -9.71 -7.60
C THR A 224 4.50 -9.14 -7.20
N ILE A 225 4.15 -8.03 -7.81
CA ILE A 225 2.88 -7.34 -7.65
C ILE A 225 2.11 -7.45 -8.95
N LEU A 226 0.90 -7.94 -8.87
CA LEU A 226 0.02 -8.10 -10.02
C LEU A 226 -0.93 -6.90 -10.18
N ASN A 227 -1.43 -6.72 -11.39
CA ASN A 227 -2.50 -5.77 -11.67
C ASN A 227 -3.87 -6.36 -11.31
N HIS A 228 -4.47 -5.90 -10.22
CA HIS A 228 -5.70 -6.44 -9.66
C HIS A 228 -6.96 -6.18 -10.49
N ARG A 229 -6.98 -5.14 -11.36
CA ARG A 229 -8.16 -4.83 -12.20
C ARG A 229 -8.61 -5.97 -13.12
N LYS A 230 -7.74 -6.96 -13.41
CA LYS A 230 -8.08 -8.15 -14.18
C LYS A 230 -8.63 -9.31 -13.34
N ALA A 231 -8.71 -9.14 -12.00
CA ALA A 231 -9.22 -10.17 -11.09
C ALA A 231 -10.74 -10.06 -10.78
N GLY A 232 -11.46 -9.13 -11.44
CA GLY A 232 -12.93 -9.06 -11.38
C GLY A 232 -13.53 -8.33 -10.16
N PHE A 233 -12.70 -7.73 -9.29
CA PHE A 233 -13.19 -6.91 -8.16
C PHE A 233 -13.28 -5.45 -8.59
N ASN A 234 -14.47 -5.01 -8.97
CA ASN A 234 -14.69 -3.68 -9.54
C ASN A 234 -15.28 -2.68 -8.52
N ALA A 235 -15.88 -3.16 -7.44
CA ALA A 235 -16.46 -2.33 -6.38
C ALA A 235 -15.56 -2.31 -5.14
N ASN A 236 -15.05 -1.11 -4.81
CA ASN A 236 -14.22 -0.87 -3.63
C ASN A 236 -14.83 0.26 -2.83
N ALA A 237 -15.46 -0.07 -1.72
CA ALA A 237 -16.02 0.91 -0.79
C ALA A 237 -15.13 1.06 0.45
N MET A 238 -14.82 2.29 0.81
CA MET A 238 -14.32 2.58 2.16
C MET A 238 -15.52 2.85 3.05
N SER A 239 -15.93 1.88 3.87
CA SER A 239 -16.95 2.09 4.88
C SER A 239 -16.34 2.72 6.12
N VAL A 240 -16.99 3.78 6.62
CA VAL A 240 -16.56 4.52 7.81
C VAL A 240 -17.68 4.52 8.85
N TRP A 241 -17.34 4.31 10.11
CA TRP A 241 -18.27 3.99 11.19
C TRP A 241 -18.00 4.86 12.39
N GLU A 242 -19.06 5.35 13.02
CA GLU A 242 -19.01 5.99 14.32
C GLU A 242 -19.17 4.90 15.41
N ALA A 243 -18.07 4.54 16.04
CA ALA A 243 -18.08 3.56 17.13
C ALA A 243 -17.84 4.27 18.47
N PRO A 244 -18.55 3.87 19.54
CA PRO A 244 -18.21 4.33 20.90
C PRO A 244 -16.74 4.03 21.22
N GLU A 245 -16.05 4.97 21.86
CA GLU A 245 -14.60 4.89 22.09
C GLU A 245 -14.23 3.63 22.88
N GLU A 246 -15.01 3.31 23.92
CA GLU A 246 -14.83 2.14 24.78
C GLU A 246 -15.01 0.80 24.05
N ARG A 247 -15.75 0.78 22.93
CA ARG A 247 -15.98 -0.42 22.10
C ARG A 247 -15.22 -0.43 20.79
N ALA A 248 -14.54 0.65 20.44
CA ALA A 248 -13.90 0.80 19.13
C ALA A 248 -12.89 -0.30 18.83
N GLU A 249 -12.18 -0.82 19.85
CA GLU A 249 -11.25 -1.93 19.67
C GLU A 249 -11.96 -3.26 19.37
N GLU A 250 -13.01 -3.58 20.11
CA GLU A 250 -13.83 -4.78 19.91
C GLU A 250 -14.46 -4.77 18.51
N LEU A 251 -15.14 -3.67 18.19
CA LEU A 251 -15.85 -3.48 16.93
C LEU A 251 -14.91 -3.45 15.74
N GLY A 252 -13.72 -2.83 15.88
CA GLY A 252 -12.69 -2.84 14.84
C GLY A 252 -12.16 -4.24 14.53
N LYS A 253 -12.01 -5.11 15.54
CA LYS A 253 -11.66 -6.53 15.36
C LYS A 253 -12.78 -7.31 14.65
N LEU A 254 -14.04 -7.01 14.99
CA LEU A 254 -15.19 -7.63 14.36
C LEU A 254 -15.30 -7.24 12.89
N LEU A 255 -15.24 -5.94 12.55
CA LEU A 255 -15.19 -5.47 11.16
C LEU A 255 -14.02 -6.09 10.37
N ALA A 256 -12.85 -6.21 11.01
CA ALA A 256 -11.67 -6.82 10.41
C ALA A 256 -11.81 -8.33 10.16
N SER A 257 -12.72 -9.02 10.84
CA SER A 257 -12.93 -10.47 10.67
C SER A 257 -13.62 -10.84 9.36
N PHE A 258 -14.32 -9.90 8.73
CA PHE A 258 -14.97 -10.13 7.44
C PHE A 258 -13.94 -10.38 6.34
N SER A 259 -14.14 -11.43 5.55
CA SER A 259 -13.21 -11.81 4.47
C SER A 259 -13.11 -10.74 3.37
N ALA A 260 -14.22 -10.06 3.07
CA ALA A 260 -14.29 -8.97 2.10
C ALA A 260 -13.52 -7.71 2.54
N VAL A 261 -13.18 -7.59 3.83
CA VAL A 261 -12.42 -6.46 4.36
C VAL A 261 -10.92 -6.72 4.19
N SER A 262 -10.24 -5.89 3.41
CA SER A 262 -8.78 -5.98 3.22
C SER A 262 -7.99 -5.15 4.22
N HIS A 263 -8.54 -4.01 4.64
CA HIS A 263 -7.91 -3.07 5.54
C HIS A 263 -8.93 -2.60 6.57
N CYS A 264 -8.53 -2.57 7.84
CA CYS A 264 -9.38 -2.02 8.90
C CYS A 264 -8.52 -1.24 9.91
N TYR A 265 -8.94 0.01 10.21
CA TYR A 265 -8.20 0.95 11.02
C TYR A 265 -9.07 1.69 12.01
N LEU A 266 -8.48 2.04 13.18
CA LEU A 266 -8.98 3.08 14.07
C LEU A 266 -8.25 4.40 13.75
N ARG A 267 -8.99 5.49 13.65
CA ARG A 267 -8.52 6.85 13.36
C ARG A 267 -9.15 7.87 14.30
N PRO A 268 -8.58 9.08 14.45
CA PRO A 268 -9.18 10.11 15.28
C PRO A 268 -10.48 10.65 14.68
N THR A 269 -11.30 11.26 15.54
CA THR A 269 -12.49 12.02 15.19
C THR A 269 -12.22 13.52 15.26
N TYR A 270 -13.11 14.31 14.62
CA TYR A 270 -13.10 15.78 14.63
C TYR A 270 -14.52 16.30 14.77
N PRO A 271 -14.74 17.56 15.15
CA PRO A 271 -16.09 18.14 15.25
C PRO A 271 -16.93 18.00 13.98
N ASN A 272 -16.29 18.05 12.82
CA ASN A 272 -16.89 17.88 11.50
C ASN A 272 -16.68 16.48 10.90
N TRP A 273 -16.11 15.53 11.66
CA TRP A 273 -15.86 14.15 11.24
C TRP A 273 -15.92 13.19 12.43
N LYS A 274 -17.01 12.50 12.58
CA LYS A 274 -17.30 11.64 13.74
C LYS A 274 -16.92 10.16 13.58
N TYR A 275 -16.57 9.74 12.36
CA TYR A 275 -16.25 8.35 12.08
C TYR A 275 -14.83 8.01 12.51
N ASN A 276 -14.67 6.96 13.31
CA ASN A 276 -13.38 6.51 13.84
C ASN A 276 -12.95 5.12 13.37
N LEU A 277 -13.84 4.25 12.92
CA LEU A 277 -13.48 2.97 12.31
C LEU A 277 -13.61 3.04 10.79
N PHE A 278 -12.60 2.52 10.10
CA PHE A 278 -12.48 2.55 8.65
C PHE A 278 -12.23 1.14 8.14
N ALA A 279 -13.08 0.63 7.26
CA ALA A 279 -12.93 -0.69 6.65
C ALA A 279 -13.01 -0.59 5.13
N MET A 280 -11.99 -1.13 4.43
CA MET A 280 -12.00 -1.21 2.98
C MET A 280 -12.62 -2.53 2.55
N VAL A 281 -13.81 -2.46 1.99
CA VAL A 281 -14.60 -3.59 1.50
C VAL A 281 -14.38 -3.76 -0.01
N HIS A 282 -14.13 -4.98 -0.44
CA HIS A 282 -13.96 -5.36 -1.84
C HIS A 282 -15.06 -6.32 -2.26
N ALA A 283 -15.73 -6.00 -3.37
CA ALA A 283 -16.81 -6.80 -3.94
C ALA A 283 -16.76 -6.78 -5.48
N LYS A 284 -17.52 -7.63 -6.12
CA LYS A 284 -17.62 -7.64 -7.58
C LYS A 284 -18.50 -6.50 -8.09
N THR A 285 -19.57 -6.19 -7.35
CA THR A 285 -20.53 -5.12 -7.67
C THR A 285 -20.74 -4.21 -6.45
N GLU A 286 -21.35 -3.04 -6.66
CA GLU A 286 -21.72 -2.12 -5.58
C GLU A 286 -22.80 -2.70 -4.69
N GLU A 287 -23.79 -3.41 -5.28
CA GLU A 287 -24.87 -4.09 -4.54
C GLU A 287 -24.31 -5.17 -3.60
N GLU A 288 -23.33 -5.96 -4.06
CA GLU A 288 -22.64 -6.94 -3.20
C GLU A 288 -21.88 -6.24 -2.06
N SER A 289 -21.19 -5.13 -2.35
CA SER A 289 -20.50 -4.32 -1.35
C SER A 289 -21.50 -3.77 -0.31
N ASP A 290 -22.64 -3.29 -0.77
CA ASP A 290 -23.68 -2.76 0.09
C ASP A 290 -24.27 -3.82 1.02
N ALA A 291 -24.56 -5.01 0.49
CA ALA A 291 -25.04 -6.14 1.29
C ALA A 291 -24.05 -6.56 2.37
N ILE A 292 -22.74 -6.59 2.05
CA ILE A 292 -21.69 -6.89 3.02
C ILE A 292 -21.64 -5.81 4.12
N ILE A 293 -21.70 -4.52 3.75
CA ILE A 293 -21.66 -3.42 4.72
C ILE A 293 -22.91 -3.43 5.62
N GLU A 294 -24.08 -3.76 5.09
CA GLU A 294 -25.31 -3.94 5.89
C GLU A 294 -25.20 -5.11 6.88
N GLU A 295 -24.57 -6.21 6.49
CA GLU A 295 -24.31 -7.32 7.39
C GLU A 295 -23.31 -6.92 8.49
N MET A 296 -22.26 -6.16 8.13
CA MET A 296 -21.32 -5.56 9.11
C MET A 296 -22.05 -4.66 10.09
N ALA A 297 -23.02 -3.85 9.64
CA ALA A 297 -23.84 -2.99 10.50
C ALA A 297 -24.69 -3.81 11.49
N LYS A 298 -25.31 -4.90 11.03
CA LYS A 298 -26.09 -5.80 11.89
C LYS A 298 -25.21 -6.47 12.94
N GLU A 299 -24.09 -7.06 12.55
CA GLU A 299 -23.20 -7.77 13.50
C GLU A 299 -22.57 -6.82 14.54
N THR A 300 -22.24 -5.59 14.14
CA THR A 300 -21.65 -4.58 15.06
C THR A 300 -22.71 -3.80 15.86
N SER A 301 -23.97 -3.83 15.44
CA SER A 301 -25.06 -2.95 15.93
C SER A 301 -24.75 -1.46 15.75
N LEU A 302 -23.85 -1.10 14.82
CA LEU A 302 -23.54 0.29 14.47
C LEU A 302 -24.53 0.80 13.43
N THR A 303 -25.28 1.84 13.78
CA THR A 303 -26.29 2.46 12.89
C THR A 303 -25.77 3.68 12.16
N ASN A 304 -24.70 4.33 12.69
CA ASN A 304 -24.12 5.52 12.10
C ASN A 304 -22.85 5.17 11.32
N TYR A 305 -23.02 5.01 10.01
CA TYR A 305 -21.93 4.73 9.07
C TYR A 305 -22.21 5.37 7.71
N THR A 306 -21.18 5.50 6.91
CA THR A 306 -21.32 5.92 5.51
C THR A 306 -20.38 5.13 4.60
N LYS A 307 -20.74 5.06 3.33
CA LYS A 307 -20.02 4.36 2.28
C LYS A 307 -19.35 5.40 1.39
N LEU A 308 -18.05 5.37 1.28
CA LEU A 308 -17.27 6.28 0.47
C LEU A 308 -16.78 5.55 -0.78
N TYR A 309 -17.61 5.54 -1.82
CA TYR A 309 -17.23 4.98 -3.11
C TYR A 309 -16.24 5.89 -3.83
N SER A 310 -15.29 5.30 -4.55
CA SER A 310 -14.36 6.04 -5.37
C SER A 310 -14.94 6.25 -6.76
N THR A 311 -15.30 7.49 -7.10
CA THR A 311 -15.82 7.85 -8.42
C THR A 311 -14.71 8.09 -9.44
N LYS A 312 -13.53 8.53 -8.97
CA LYS A 312 -12.35 8.73 -9.83
C LYS A 312 -11.05 8.46 -9.08
N GLU A 313 -10.13 7.75 -9.73
CA GLU A 313 -8.76 7.56 -9.28
C GLU A 313 -7.84 8.57 -9.98
N PHE A 314 -7.21 9.46 -9.22
CA PHE A 314 -6.28 10.47 -9.75
C PHE A 314 -4.82 10.04 -9.64
N LYS A 315 -4.46 9.27 -8.62
CA LYS A 315 -3.12 8.73 -8.42
C LYS A 315 -3.19 7.39 -7.69
N LYS A 316 -2.41 6.42 -8.17
CA LYS A 316 -2.18 5.15 -7.52
C LYS A 316 -0.77 4.67 -7.83
N GLN A 317 0.18 5.16 -7.06
CA GLN A 317 1.59 4.88 -7.22
C GLN A 317 2.22 4.55 -5.88
N ARG A 318 3.34 3.82 -5.89
CA ARG A 318 4.13 3.63 -4.69
C ARG A 318 4.97 4.87 -4.40
N ILE A 319 5.16 5.15 -3.13
CA ILE A 319 6.17 6.11 -2.68
C ILE A 319 7.54 5.55 -3.07
N ILE A 320 8.38 6.41 -3.64
CA ILE A 320 9.80 6.13 -3.84
C ILE A 320 10.52 6.63 -2.60
N TYR A 321 10.86 5.71 -1.70
CA TYR A 321 11.50 6.04 -0.44
C TYR A 321 12.89 6.64 -0.65
N PHE A 322 13.23 7.61 0.18
CA PHE A 322 14.52 8.34 0.16
C PHE A 322 14.83 9.02 -1.17
N SER A 323 13.79 9.37 -1.94
CA SER A 323 13.93 10.15 -3.17
C SER A 323 14.30 11.60 -2.85
N SER A 324 15.20 12.20 -3.66
CA SER A 324 15.54 13.62 -3.58
C SER A 324 14.37 14.55 -3.93
N GLU A 325 13.30 14.03 -4.50
CA GLU A 325 12.09 14.81 -4.84
C GLU A 325 11.40 15.37 -3.60
N PHE A 326 11.45 14.65 -2.46
CA PHE A 326 10.91 15.16 -1.20
C PHE A 326 11.58 16.47 -0.79
N LYS A 327 12.92 16.50 -0.80
CA LYS A 327 13.68 17.68 -0.47
C LYS A 327 13.42 18.82 -1.46
N ARG A 328 13.39 18.52 -2.77
CA ARG A 328 13.10 19.50 -3.83
C ARG A 328 11.70 20.11 -3.72
N TRP A 329 10.73 19.32 -3.28
CA TRP A 329 9.39 19.83 -3.03
C TRP A 329 9.35 20.73 -1.80
N GLU A 330 9.97 20.31 -0.71
CA GLU A 330 10.00 21.03 0.57
C GLU A 330 10.70 22.38 0.44
N GLU A 331 11.83 22.44 -0.29
CA GLU A 331 12.63 23.67 -0.53
C GLU A 331 11.86 24.80 -1.23
N GLN A 332 10.68 24.53 -1.76
CA GLN A 332 9.82 25.57 -2.35
C GLN A 332 9.04 26.37 -1.29
N PHE A 333 9.02 25.90 -0.03
CA PHE A 333 8.14 26.43 1.02
C PHE A 333 8.86 26.80 2.32
N ILE A 334 10.19 26.59 2.39
CA ILE A 334 11.02 26.90 3.55
C ILE A 334 12.08 27.98 3.21
#